data_2fe9a8b5fdedc3123ccafbecd5938576
#
_entry.id   2fe9a8b5fdedc3123ccafbecd5938576
#
_cell.length_a   1.000
_cell.length_b   1.000
_cell.length_c   1.000
_cell.angle_alpha   90.00
_cell.angle_beta   90.00
_cell.angle_gamma   90.00
#
_symmetry.space_group_name_H-M   'P 1'
#
loop_
_entity.id
_entity.type
_entity.pdbx_description
1 polymer ?
#
loop_
_entity_poly.entity_id
_entity_poly.type
_entity_poly.pdbx_seq_one_letter_code
_entity_poly.pdbx_strand_id
1 'polypeptide(L)'
;MIISPIQPNEPTFGYRSPLKTLWRQGKLPSVKYGFYGDILTQKNVTLEHLRPKSKRGKTELCNLVLATEENNLKRGSKPIVNYLYWDNVERYLNQFKDVNVEGFIGNQYIKAIMRTLNKLIKEQV
;
A
#
# COMPACT_ATOMS: atom_id res chain seq x y z
N MET A 1 11.35 -9.56 22.49
CA MET A 1 10.70 -9.82 22.19
C MET A 1 10.19 -9.68 21.91
N ILE A 2 10.33 -9.36 21.85
CA ILE A 2 9.58 -9.41 21.51
C ILE A 2 9.09 -9.27 21.29
N ILE A 3 9.20 -9.02 21.07
CA ILE A 3 8.43 -9.08 20.77
C ILE A 3 7.83 -9.12 20.68
N SER A 4 7.94 -9.00 20.49
CA SER A 4 7.14 -9.27 20.42
C SER A 4 6.46 -9.29 20.31
N PRO A 5 6.32 -9.24 20.31
CA PRO A 5 5.61 -9.49 20.09
C PRO A 5 5.12 -9.43 19.36
N ILE A 6 5.22 -9.50 18.91
CA ILE A 6 4.72 -9.58 18.20
C ILE A 6 4.72 -10.28 17.64
N GLN A 7 4.67 -10.72 17.51
CA GLN A 7 4.48 -11.46 17.01
C GLN A 7 4.44 -11.66 16.17
N PRO A 8 4.97 -12.16 16.10
CA PRO A 8 5.08 -12.00 15.03
C PRO A 8 4.14 -11.85 14.00
N ASN A 9 3.58 -11.70 14.02
CA ASN A 9 2.62 -11.54 13.30
C ASN A 9 2.02 -10.49 13.09
N GLU A 10 2.47 -10.21 13.44
CA GLU A 10 1.86 -9.44 13.57
C GLU A 10 1.78 -8.32 13.66
N PRO A 11 1.52 -8.14 13.88
CA PRO A 11 0.80 -6.93 14.04
C PRO A 11 1.56 -5.70 14.08
N THR A 12 2.73 -5.81 14.02
CA THR A 12 3.65 -4.71 13.87
C THR A 12 3.25 -3.79 12.73
N PHE A 13 2.63 -4.35 11.71
CA PHE A 13 2.20 -3.57 10.56
C PHE A 13 0.86 -2.89 10.75
N GLY A 14 0.19 -3.11 11.88
CA GLY A 14 -1.15 -2.63 12.08
C GLY A 14 -1.25 -1.13 12.17
N TYR A 15 -0.33 -0.49 12.90
CA TYR A 15 -0.43 0.94 13.12
C TYR A 15 0.76 1.73 12.61
N ARG A 16 1.81 1.09 12.18
CA ARG A 16 2.98 1.78 11.65
C ARG A 16 3.53 0.99 10.47
N SER A 17 3.13 1.40 9.30
CA SER A 17 3.51 0.70 8.10
C SER A 17 5.00 0.92 7.80
N PRO A 18 5.74 -0.15 7.54
CA PRO A 18 7.14 -0.02 7.12
C PRO A 18 7.28 0.26 5.63
N LEU A 19 6.20 0.25 4.88
CA LEU A 19 6.22 0.25 3.42
C LEU A 19 7.05 1.39 2.83
N LYS A 20 6.75 2.63 3.22
CA LYS A 20 7.46 3.79 2.71
C LYS A 20 8.92 3.80 3.18
N THR A 21 9.16 3.43 4.44
CA THR A 21 10.49 3.37 5.00
C THR A 21 11.36 2.35 4.28
N LEU A 22 10.83 1.13 4.07
CA LEU A 22 11.55 0.09 3.35
C LEU A 22 11.87 0.55 1.93
N TRP A 23 10.90 1.18 1.28
CA TRP A 23 11.12 1.67 -0.08
C TRP A 23 12.22 2.73 -0.12
N ARG A 24 12.16 3.72 0.79
CA ARG A 24 13.16 4.79 0.84
C ARG A 24 14.56 4.29 1.17
N GLN A 25 14.66 3.20 1.92
CA GLN A 25 15.93 2.58 2.25
C GLN A 25 16.48 1.70 1.13
N GLY A 26 15.78 1.61 0.01
CA GLY A 26 16.20 0.78 -1.11
C GLY A 26 15.98 -0.71 -0.90
N LYS A 27 15.15 -1.07 0.09
CA LYS A 27 14.91 -2.47 0.42
C LYS A 27 13.79 -3.11 -0.38
N LEU A 28 13.13 -2.32 -1.23
CA LEU A 28 12.12 -2.80 -2.17
C LEU A 28 12.53 -2.41 -3.59
N PRO A 29 13.68 -2.94 -4.08
CA PRO A 29 14.23 -2.48 -5.37
C PRO A 29 13.37 -2.84 -6.58
N SER A 30 12.50 -3.84 -6.47
CA SER A 30 11.60 -4.21 -7.56
C SER A 30 10.43 -3.25 -7.70
N VAL A 31 10.18 -2.41 -6.68
CA VAL A 31 9.02 -1.51 -6.67
C VAL A 31 9.44 -0.16 -7.20
N LYS A 32 9.06 0.14 -8.45
CA LYS A 32 9.44 1.37 -9.15
C LYS A 32 8.26 2.27 -9.45
N TYR A 33 7.06 1.69 -9.57
CA TYR A 33 5.86 2.42 -9.92
C TYR A 33 4.88 2.43 -8.76
N GLY A 34 4.21 3.57 -8.57
CA GLY A 34 3.16 3.70 -7.57
C GLY A 34 1.85 3.08 -8.03
N PHE A 35 0.90 3.07 -7.12
CA PHE A 35 -0.41 2.47 -7.34
C PHE A 35 -1.16 3.05 -8.55
N TYR A 36 -0.95 4.33 -8.83
CA TYR A 36 -1.61 5.00 -9.95
C TYR A 36 -0.77 4.99 -11.23
N GLY A 37 0.38 4.34 -11.24
CA GLY A 37 1.19 4.13 -12.43
C GLY A 37 2.40 5.04 -12.60
N ASP A 38 2.55 6.05 -11.76
CA ASP A 38 3.68 6.98 -11.87
C ASP A 38 4.95 6.42 -11.25
N ILE A 39 6.08 6.85 -11.78
CA ILE A 39 7.39 6.47 -11.25
C ILE A 39 7.60 7.10 -9.87
N LEU A 40 7.98 6.28 -8.89
CA LEU A 40 8.27 6.73 -7.54
C LEU A 40 9.69 7.27 -7.45
N THR A 41 9.85 8.37 -6.71
CA THR A 41 11.16 8.95 -6.42
C THR A 41 11.26 9.25 -4.94
N GLN A 42 12.48 9.51 -4.45
CA GLN A 42 12.66 9.87 -3.05
C GLN A 42 11.88 11.14 -2.67
N LYS A 43 11.70 12.03 -3.63
CA LYS A 43 10.98 13.29 -3.40
C LYS A 43 9.47 13.13 -3.40
N ASN A 44 8.94 12.26 -4.27
CA ASN A 44 7.50 12.23 -4.50
C ASN A 44 6.76 11.08 -3.83
N VAL A 45 7.47 10.11 -3.25
CA VAL A 45 6.83 8.94 -2.67
C VAL A 45 6.04 9.29 -1.42
N THR A 46 4.78 8.82 -1.37
CA THR A 46 3.92 8.99 -0.21
C THR A 46 3.16 7.69 0.05
N LEU A 47 2.53 7.64 1.23
CA LEU A 47 1.57 6.59 1.54
C LEU A 47 0.18 7.09 1.20
N GLU A 48 -0.54 6.29 0.42
CA GLU A 48 -1.91 6.59 0.03
C GLU A 48 -2.85 5.62 0.73
N HIS A 49 -3.90 6.15 1.36
CA HIS A 49 -4.93 5.35 1.99
C HIS A 49 -5.98 4.96 0.96
N LEU A 50 -6.20 3.66 0.77
CA LEU A 50 -7.26 3.21 -0.16
C LEU A 50 -8.61 3.69 0.34
N ARG A 51 -8.96 3.42 1.60
CA ARG A 51 -10.08 4.08 2.26
C ARG A 51 -9.53 5.32 2.94
N PRO A 52 -9.99 6.52 2.57
CA PRO A 52 -9.45 7.76 3.14
C PRO A 52 -9.60 7.83 4.66
N LYS A 53 -8.65 8.48 5.32
CA LYS A 53 -8.73 8.72 6.76
C LYS A 53 -10.02 9.44 7.13
N SER A 54 -10.45 10.41 6.33
CA SER A 54 -11.68 11.16 6.55
C SER A 54 -12.92 10.27 6.49
N LYS A 55 -12.79 9.06 5.96
CA LYS A 55 -13.88 8.09 5.85
C LYS A 55 -13.56 6.84 6.67
N ARG A 56 -12.86 7.03 7.79
CA ARG A 56 -12.52 5.98 8.76
C ARG A 56 -11.50 4.97 8.25
N GLY A 57 -10.71 5.36 7.26
CA GLY A 57 -9.62 4.53 6.79
C GLY A 57 -8.50 4.50 7.82
N LYS A 58 -7.99 3.30 8.11
CA LYS A 58 -6.94 3.12 9.09
C LYS A 58 -5.57 3.16 8.43
N THR A 59 -4.57 3.56 9.20
CA THR A 59 -3.19 3.53 8.76
C THR A 59 -2.63 2.15 9.03
N GLU A 60 -3.09 1.19 8.24
CA GLU A 60 -2.71 -0.22 8.33
C GLU A 60 -2.20 -0.67 6.97
N LEU A 61 -1.31 -1.67 6.98
CA LEU A 61 -0.69 -2.16 5.75
C LEU A 61 -1.72 -2.57 4.69
N CYS A 62 -2.83 -3.16 5.11
CA CYS A 62 -3.89 -3.60 4.18
C CYS A 62 -4.66 -2.44 3.54
N ASN A 63 -4.46 -1.21 4.01
CA ASN A 63 -5.13 -0.02 3.50
C ASN A 63 -4.16 0.99 2.88
N LEU A 64 -2.88 0.64 2.78
CA LEU A 64 -1.85 1.57 2.33
C LEU A 64 -1.16 1.08 1.08
N VAL A 65 -0.98 2.00 0.14
CA VAL A 65 -0.18 1.74 -1.05
C VAL A 65 0.80 2.90 -1.24
N LEU A 66 1.85 2.66 -2.01
CA LEU A 66 2.78 3.71 -2.38
C LEU A 66 2.23 4.45 -3.59
N ALA A 67 2.29 5.76 -3.55
CA ALA A 67 1.84 6.60 -4.64
C ALA A 67 2.69 7.85 -4.69
N THR A 68 2.62 8.60 -5.79
CA THR A 68 3.26 9.90 -5.85
C THR A 68 2.42 10.93 -5.10
N GLU A 69 3.07 11.93 -4.57
CA GLU A 69 2.37 13.02 -3.88
C GLU A 69 1.33 13.67 -4.79
N GLU A 70 1.69 13.87 -6.04
CA GLU A 70 0.80 14.50 -7.01
C GLU A 70 -0.51 13.72 -7.17
N ASN A 71 -0.42 12.41 -7.37
CA ASN A 71 -1.61 11.57 -7.54
C ASN A 71 -2.40 11.44 -6.26
N ASN A 72 -1.72 11.39 -5.11
CA ASN A 72 -2.35 11.35 -3.82
C ASN A 72 -3.22 12.60 -3.61
N LEU A 73 -2.66 13.77 -3.90
CA LEU A 73 -3.38 15.04 -3.79
C LEU A 73 -4.54 15.14 -4.78
N LYS A 74 -4.34 14.69 -6.02
CA LYS A 74 -5.40 14.72 -7.03
C LYS A 74 -6.60 13.90 -6.62
N ARG A 75 -6.34 12.72 -6.04
CA ARG A 75 -7.44 11.86 -5.61
C ARG A 75 -8.12 12.43 -4.37
N GLY A 76 -7.37 12.95 -3.41
CA GLY A 76 -7.93 13.45 -2.16
C GLY A 76 -8.73 12.37 -1.46
N SER A 77 -9.98 12.68 -1.08
CA SER A 77 -10.89 11.73 -0.41
C SER A 77 -11.92 11.13 -1.37
N LYS A 78 -11.74 11.29 -2.67
CA LYS A 78 -12.70 10.73 -3.64
C LYS A 78 -12.65 9.21 -3.60
N PRO A 79 -13.77 8.54 -3.95
CA PRO A 79 -13.79 7.06 -3.91
C PRO A 79 -12.70 6.44 -4.77
N ILE A 80 -12.02 5.45 -4.23
CA ILE A 80 -10.90 4.81 -4.94
C ILE A 80 -11.37 4.16 -6.24
N VAL A 81 -12.62 3.70 -6.29
CA VAL A 81 -13.14 3.02 -7.49
C VAL A 81 -13.07 3.87 -8.74
N ASN A 82 -13.07 5.19 -8.59
CA ASN A 82 -12.98 6.11 -9.72
C ASN A 82 -11.54 6.26 -10.22
N TYR A 83 -10.58 5.67 -9.53
CA TYR A 83 -9.16 5.78 -9.83
C TYR A 83 -8.51 4.43 -10.08
N LEU A 84 -9.31 3.36 -10.22
CA LEU A 84 -8.79 2.03 -10.47
C LEU A 84 -8.61 1.79 -11.96
N TYR A 85 -7.37 1.81 -12.38
CA TYR A 85 -6.97 1.38 -13.71
C TYR A 85 -6.25 0.05 -13.49
N TRP A 86 -6.91 -1.04 -13.85
CA TRP A 86 -6.44 -2.37 -13.49
C TRP A 86 -5.05 -2.72 -13.99
N ASP A 87 -4.65 -2.19 -15.15
CA ASP A 87 -3.28 -2.39 -15.62
C ASP A 87 -2.26 -1.80 -14.63
N ASN A 88 -2.57 -0.63 -14.08
CA ASN A 88 -1.70 0.00 -13.08
C ASN A 88 -1.72 -0.76 -11.77
N VAL A 89 -2.90 -1.21 -11.34
CA VAL A 89 -3.05 -1.97 -10.10
C VAL A 89 -2.25 -3.27 -10.18
N GLU A 90 -2.40 -4.00 -11.28
CA GLU A 90 -1.66 -5.25 -11.48
C GLU A 90 -0.17 -5.02 -11.50
N ARG A 91 0.28 -4.01 -12.23
CA ARG A 91 1.70 -3.69 -12.28
C ARG A 91 2.24 -3.35 -10.91
N TYR A 92 1.49 -2.53 -10.17
CA TYR A 92 1.90 -2.16 -8.81
C TYR A 92 2.06 -3.40 -7.94
N LEU A 93 1.02 -4.24 -7.88
CA LEU A 93 1.04 -5.41 -7.00
C LEU A 93 2.07 -6.45 -7.42
N ASN A 94 2.24 -6.66 -8.73
CA ASN A 94 3.22 -7.65 -9.21
C ASN A 94 4.65 -7.32 -8.81
N GLN A 95 4.95 -6.06 -8.55
CA GLN A 95 6.27 -5.65 -8.09
C GLN A 95 6.62 -6.23 -6.71
N PHE A 96 5.61 -6.64 -5.94
CA PHE A 96 5.81 -7.19 -4.61
C PHE A 96 5.87 -8.71 -4.58
N LYS A 97 5.67 -9.35 -5.72
CA LYS A 97 5.65 -10.81 -5.78
C LYS A 97 6.98 -11.38 -5.29
N ASP A 98 6.88 -12.33 -4.36
CA ASP A 98 8.03 -13.03 -3.78
C ASP A 98 9.02 -12.13 -3.03
N VAL A 99 8.64 -10.90 -2.74
CA VAL A 99 9.45 -10.01 -1.90
C VAL A 99 9.32 -10.46 -0.44
N ASN A 100 10.46 -10.56 0.24
CA ASN A 100 10.49 -10.90 1.65
C ASN A 100 11.65 -10.16 2.29
N VAL A 101 11.35 -9.13 3.07
CA VAL A 101 12.38 -8.28 3.68
C VAL A 101 11.93 -7.79 5.05
N GLU A 102 12.73 -8.08 6.07
CA GLU A 102 12.53 -7.58 7.43
C GLU A 102 11.09 -7.79 7.94
N GLY A 103 10.53 -8.97 7.69
CA GLY A 103 9.18 -9.30 8.12
C GLY A 103 8.07 -8.85 7.18
N PHE A 104 8.37 -8.03 6.18
CA PHE A 104 7.41 -7.67 5.16
C PHE A 104 7.35 -8.79 4.12
N ILE A 105 6.17 -9.37 3.94
CA ILE A 105 5.97 -10.47 3.00
C ILE A 105 5.07 -10.00 1.86
N GLY A 106 5.67 -9.83 0.67
CA GLY A 106 4.99 -9.24 -0.48
C GLY A 106 3.74 -9.98 -0.90
N ASN A 107 3.78 -11.31 -0.92
CA ASN A 107 2.61 -12.09 -1.34
C ASN A 107 1.42 -11.91 -0.39
N GLN A 108 1.69 -11.75 0.91
CA GLN A 108 0.62 -11.46 1.87
C GLN A 108 0.08 -10.04 1.68
N TYR A 109 0.97 -9.09 1.40
CA TYR A 109 0.58 -7.71 1.13
C TYR A 109 -0.34 -7.65 -0.10
N ILE A 110 0.02 -8.33 -1.18
CA ILE A 110 -0.79 -8.37 -2.40
C ILE A 110 -2.20 -8.86 -2.07
N LYS A 111 -2.32 -9.96 -1.31
CA LYS A 111 -3.61 -10.50 -0.95
C LYS A 111 -4.42 -9.54 -0.08
N ALA A 112 -3.75 -8.87 0.85
CA ALA A 112 -4.42 -7.93 1.74
C ALA A 112 -4.98 -6.73 0.97
N ILE A 113 -4.19 -6.18 0.04
CA ILE A 113 -4.63 -5.05 -0.79
C ILE A 113 -5.81 -5.47 -1.68
N MET A 114 -5.72 -6.65 -2.31
CA MET A 114 -6.82 -7.13 -3.15
C MET A 114 -8.11 -7.31 -2.35
N ARG A 115 -8.01 -7.82 -1.12
CA ARG A 115 -9.20 -7.93 -0.26
C ARG A 115 -9.82 -6.58 0.04
N THR A 116 -8.98 -5.60 0.36
CA THR A 116 -9.45 -4.24 0.64
C THR A 116 -10.12 -3.63 -0.58
N LEU A 117 -9.50 -3.77 -1.76
CA LEU A 117 -10.08 -3.24 -2.99
C LEU A 117 -11.43 -3.89 -3.29
N ASN A 118 -11.53 -5.20 -3.16
CA ASN A 118 -12.79 -5.90 -3.40
C ASN A 118 -13.89 -5.41 -2.46
N LYS A 119 -13.53 -5.18 -1.20
CA LYS A 119 -14.49 -4.66 -0.22
C LYS A 119 -14.96 -3.25 -0.60
N LEU A 120 -14.02 -2.38 -0.97
CA LEU A 120 -14.36 -1.01 -1.35
C LEU A 120 -15.21 -0.95 -2.62
N ILE A 121 -14.92 -1.81 -3.58
CA ILE A 121 -15.72 -1.91 -4.81
C ILE A 121 -17.14 -2.32 -4.48
N LYS A 122 -17.32 -3.31 -3.61
CA LYS A 122 -18.66 -3.76 -3.21
C LYS A 122 -19.45 -2.67 -2.51
N GLU A 123 -18.79 -1.81 -1.75
CA GLU A 123 -19.46 -0.72 -1.04
C GLU A 123 -20.03 0.33 -1.98
N GLN A 124 -19.56 0.39 -3.22
CA GLN A 124 -20.02 1.37 -4.20
C GLN A 124 -21.20 0.88 -5.03
N VAL A 125 -21.64 -0.36 -4.84
CA VAL A 125 -22.71 -0.95 -5.65
C VAL A 125 -24.07 -0.75 -5.03
#